data_5e2375c4d786df27f2479265063b5d21
#
_entry.id   5e2375c4d786df27f2479265063b5d21
#
_cell.length_a   1.000
_cell.length_b   1.000
_cell.length_c   1.000
_cell.angle_alpha   90.00
_cell.angle_beta   90.00
_cell.angle_gamma   90.00
#
_symmetry.space_group_name_H-M   'P 1'
#
loop_
_entity.id
_entity.type
_entity.pdbx_description
1 polymer ?
#
loop_
_entity_poly.entity_id
_entity_poly.type
_entity_poly.pdbx_seq_one_letter_code
_entity_poly.pdbx_strand_id
1 'polypeptide(L)'
;MTTTITHGGHACVRLERDGQRLVLDPGAFGDLAVLDDADAVLVTHEHVDHVDPPSLVAALAARPGLEVWAPEPVTDLLAGAGAPADRLHPVARGDAFTAAGFDVQVLGEQHAVVHPDVPRVANVAYLVDAAVLHPGDSFTPPPAGTDVAVLLVPVAGPWMALADAIDYVRAVRPRVAVPVHDAILSDRGRALVDRLVGGLGGAGEYRRVVAGEPYRLEP
;
A
#
# COMPACT_ATOMS: atom_id res chain seq x y z
N MET A 1 19.09 -10.20 2.62
CA MET A 1 18.87 -9.02 3.49
C MET A 1 17.45 -9.11 4.01
N THR A 2 17.22 -8.87 5.30
CA THR A 2 15.90 -8.96 5.93
C THR A 2 15.15 -7.65 5.75
N THR A 3 13.93 -7.68 5.26
CA THR A 3 13.03 -6.52 5.17
C THR A 3 12.08 -6.53 6.36
N THR A 4 12.00 -5.43 7.08
CA THR A 4 11.04 -5.24 8.17
C THR A 4 9.79 -4.55 7.64
N ILE A 5 8.62 -5.07 7.97
CA ILE A 5 7.31 -4.54 7.59
C ILE A 5 6.61 -4.04 8.84
N THR A 6 6.23 -2.76 8.85
CA THR A 6 5.47 -2.14 9.94
C THR A 6 4.16 -1.60 9.39
N HIS A 7 3.05 -1.89 10.06
CA HIS A 7 1.74 -1.37 9.71
C HIS A 7 1.52 -0.02 10.40
N GLY A 8 1.36 1.04 9.61
CA GLY A 8 1.10 2.41 10.08
C GLY A 8 -0.39 2.73 10.28
N GLY A 9 -1.27 1.75 10.12
CA GLY A 9 -2.72 1.93 10.17
C GLY A 9 -3.35 2.01 8.79
N HIS A 10 -4.57 1.49 8.65
CA HIS A 10 -5.36 1.43 7.42
C HIS A 10 -4.59 0.81 6.25
N ALA A 11 -4.27 1.59 5.22
CA ALA A 11 -3.47 1.14 4.07
C ALA A 11 -1.99 1.48 4.22
N CYS A 12 -1.62 2.26 5.24
CA CYS A 12 -0.24 2.71 5.43
C CYS A 12 0.67 1.59 5.90
N VAL A 13 1.71 1.31 5.12
CA VAL A 13 2.74 0.31 5.44
C VAL A 13 4.13 0.89 5.21
N ARG A 14 5.05 0.59 6.12
CA ARG A 14 6.47 0.95 6.00
C ARG A 14 7.29 -0.32 5.81
N LEU A 15 8.17 -0.28 4.82
CA LEU A 15 9.22 -1.27 4.60
C LEU A 15 10.57 -0.66 4.99
N GLU A 16 11.36 -1.40 5.76
CA GLU A 16 12.68 -0.97 6.19
C GLU A 16 13.72 -2.06 5.93
N ARG A 17 14.85 -1.67 5.30
CA ARG A 17 16.00 -2.52 5.03
C ARG A 17 17.26 -1.68 4.99
N ASP A 18 18.31 -2.12 5.70
CA ASP A 18 19.64 -1.47 5.72
C ASP A 18 19.58 0.04 6.05
N GLY A 19 18.64 0.44 6.91
CA GLY A 19 18.42 1.83 7.31
C GLY A 19 17.65 2.67 6.28
N GLN A 20 17.26 2.11 5.15
CA GLN A 20 16.39 2.75 4.14
C GLN A 20 14.92 2.47 4.45
N ARG A 21 14.05 3.47 4.28
CA ARG A 21 12.64 3.44 4.68
C ARG A 21 11.74 3.87 3.55
N LEU A 22 10.96 2.92 3.05
CA LEU A 22 9.95 3.10 2.02
C LEU A 22 8.57 3.07 2.69
N VAL A 23 7.78 4.12 2.51
CA VAL A 23 6.41 4.21 3.03
C VAL A 23 5.41 4.09 1.87
N LEU A 24 4.38 3.27 2.05
CA LEU A 24 3.28 3.10 1.10
C LEU A 24 2.00 3.67 1.73
N ASP A 25 1.25 4.44 0.95
CA ASP A 25 -0.06 5.01 1.27
C ASP A 25 -0.17 5.68 2.65
N PRO A 26 0.60 6.75 2.94
CA PRO A 26 0.49 7.51 4.18
C PRO A 26 -0.74 8.42 4.18
N GLY A 27 -1.93 7.84 4.30
CA GLY A 27 -3.21 8.53 4.33
C GLY A 27 -3.65 8.95 5.72
N ALA A 28 -4.70 9.80 5.77
CA ALA A 28 -5.21 10.40 7.00
C ALA A 28 -5.81 9.39 8.02
N PHE A 29 -6.01 8.13 7.63
CA PHE A 29 -6.50 7.09 8.55
C PHE A 29 -5.36 6.28 9.19
N GLY A 30 -4.12 6.62 8.87
CA GLY A 30 -2.91 6.02 9.44
C GLY A 30 -2.17 6.92 10.43
N ASP A 31 -1.08 6.41 10.98
CA ASP A 31 -0.14 7.18 11.77
C ASP A 31 0.87 7.87 10.84
N LEU A 32 0.71 9.17 10.68
CA LEU A 32 1.54 9.98 9.78
C LEU A 32 2.97 10.23 10.32
N ALA A 33 3.28 9.85 11.56
CA ALA A 33 4.66 9.89 12.08
C ALA A 33 5.62 8.97 11.29
N VAL A 34 5.10 8.03 10.50
CA VAL A 34 5.91 7.23 9.56
C VAL A 34 6.66 8.08 8.51
N LEU A 35 6.22 9.32 8.28
CA LEU A 35 6.84 10.26 7.36
C LEU A 35 8.08 10.97 7.95
N ASP A 36 8.23 11.00 9.28
CA ASP A 36 9.28 11.77 9.95
C ASP A 36 10.69 11.34 9.54
N ASP A 37 10.87 10.10 9.18
CA ASP A 37 12.15 9.52 8.78
C ASP A 37 12.09 8.72 7.46
N ALA A 38 11.03 8.88 6.67
CA ALA A 38 10.87 8.23 5.36
C ALA A 38 11.93 8.72 4.36
N ASP A 39 12.48 7.82 3.55
CA ASP A 39 13.41 8.13 2.46
C ASP A 39 12.70 8.17 1.11
N ALA A 40 11.60 7.40 0.97
CA ALA A 40 10.74 7.40 -0.21
C ALA A 40 9.27 7.12 0.18
N VAL A 41 8.34 7.64 -0.61
CA VAL A 41 6.90 7.39 -0.48
C VAL A 41 6.32 6.90 -1.79
N LEU A 42 5.52 5.84 -1.74
CA LEU A 42 4.68 5.37 -2.85
C LEU A 42 3.21 5.63 -2.48
N VAL A 43 2.46 6.22 -3.40
CA VAL A 43 1.01 6.43 -3.22
C VAL A 43 0.26 5.74 -4.35
N THR A 44 -0.72 4.92 -4.00
CA THR A 44 -1.49 4.14 -4.99
C THR A 44 -2.53 4.98 -5.72
N HIS A 45 -3.21 5.90 -5.02
CA HIS A 45 -4.25 6.76 -5.57
C HIS A 45 -4.57 7.97 -4.66
N GLU A 46 -5.48 8.84 -5.11
CA GLU A 46 -5.72 10.19 -4.56
C GLU A 46 -6.68 10.26 -3.36
N HIS A 47 -7.28 9.14 -2.91
CA HIS A 47 -8.19 9.19 -1.78
C HIS A 47 -7.47 9.54 -0.47
N VAL A 48 -8.17 10.28 0.40
CA VAL A 48 -7.62 10.85 1.64
C VAL A 48 -7.10 9.81 2.63
N ASP A 49 -7.60 8.60 2.57
CA ASP A 49 -7.15 7.45 3.38
C ASP A 49 -5.89 6.77 2.83
N HIS A 50 -5.41 7.17 1.64
CA HIS A 50 -4.15 6.71 1.04
C HIS A 50 -3.10 7.82 0.90
N VAL A 51 -3.52 9.08 0.86
CA VAL A 51 -2.61 10.23 0.88
C VAL A 51 -3.18 11.35 1.72
N ASP A 52 -2.35 11.92 2.61
CA ASP A 52 -2.63 13.16 3.35
C ASP A 52 -1.73 14.28 2.80
N PRO A 53 -2.20 15.08 1.82
CA PRO A 53 -1.35 16.06 1.14
C PRO A 53 -0.70 17.06 2.10
N PRO A 54 -1.38 17.62 3.14
CA PRO A 54 -0.73 18.54 4.05
C PRO A 54 0.47 17.93 4.78
N SER A 55 0.35 16.71 5.29
CA SER A 55 1.43 16.04 6.01
C SER A 55 2.58 15.64 5.08
N LEU A 56 2.27 15.16 3.87
CA LEU A 56 3.29 14.76 2.91
C LEU A 56 4.07 15.98 2.38
N VAL A 57 3.39 17.12 2.13
CA VAL A 57 4.04 18.38 1.76
C VAL A 57 4.95 18.88 2.89
N ALA A 58 4.49 18.81 4.15
CA ALA A 58 5.30 19.17 5.31
C ALA A 58 6.55 18.27 5.44
N ALA A 59 6.40 16.97 5.25
CA ALA A 59 7.52 16.02 5.26
C ALA A 59 8.53 16.31 4.14
N LEU A 60 8.07 16.58 2.91
CA LEU A 60 8.90 16.99 1.79
C LEU A 60 9.67 18.30 2.08
N ALA A 61 9.05 19.25 2.77
CA ALA A 61 9.71 20.50 3.17
C ALA A 61 10.80 20.25 4.25
N ALA A 62 10.53 19.36 5.21
CA ALA A 62 11.45 19.04 6.28
C ALA A 62 12.61 18.13 5.85
N ARG A 63 12.44 17.34 4.81
CA ARG A 63 13.40 16.31 4.36
C ARG A 63 13.75 16.50 2.88
N PRO A 64 14.88 17.17 2.58
CA PRO A 64 15.29 17.45 1.20
C PRO A 64 15.55 16.21 0.33
N GLY A 65 15.83 15.05 0.93
CA GLY A 65 16.08 13.78 0.22
C GLY A 65 14.83 12.91 0.06
N LEU A 66 13.69 13.30 0.60
CA LEU A 66 12.44 12.55 0.44
C LEU A 66 11.89 12.72 -0.97
N GLU A 67 11.54 11.63 -1.61
CA GLU A 67 10.94 11.59 -2.95
C GLU A 67 9.63 10.81 -2.95
N VAL A 68 8.71 11.12 -3.88
CA VAL A 68 7.37 10.54 -3.97
C VAL A 68 7.12 10.00 -5.36
N TRP A 69 6.68 8.75 -5.47
CA TRP A 69 6.19 8.12 -6.69
C TRP A 69 4.70 7.86 -6.56
N ALA A 70 3.92 8.30 -7.53
CA ALA A 70 2.47 8.18 -7.51
C ALA A 70 1.88 8.34 -8.93
N PRO A 71 0.64 7.89 -9.21
CA PRO A 71 -0.03 8.24 -10.46
C PRO A 71 -0.20 9.76 -10.62
N GLU A 72 -0.25 10.22 -11.88
CA GLU A 72 -0.29 11.65 -12.24
C GLU A 72 -1.34 12.46 -11.43
N PRO A 73 -2.59 11.99 -11.20
CA PRO A 73 -3.55 12.76 -10.38
C PRO A 73 -3.06 13.04 -8.95
N VAL A 74 -2.29 12.13 -8.36
CA VAL A 74 -1.70 12.33 -7.02
C VAL A 74 -0.55 13.33 -7.07
N THR A 75 0.34 13.21 -8.05
CA THR A 75 1.44 14.18 -8.20
C THR A 75 0.92 15.58 -8.47
N ASP A 76 -0.15 15.73 -9.27
CA ASP A 76 -0.82 17.01 -9.52
C ASP A 76 -1.47 17.58 -8.23
N LEU A 77 -2.13 16.73 -7.46
CA LEU A 77 -2.71 17.09 -6.16
C LEU A 77 -1.63 17.62 -5.19
N LEU A 78 -0.49 16.91 -5.10
CA LEU A 78 0.63 17.30 -4.24
C LEU A 78 1.31 18.57 -4.73
N ALA A 79 1.54 18.72 -6.02
CA ALA A 79 2.09 19.94 -6.63
C ALA A 79 1.17 21.13 -6.38
N GLY A 80 -0.16 20.96 -6.54
CA GLY A 80 -1.17 21.96 -6.22
C GLY A 80 -1.19 22.35 -4.73
N ALA A 81 -0.81 21.44 -3.84
CA ALA A 81 -0.66 21.68 -2.40
C ALA A 81 0.70 22.29 -2.02
N GLY A 82 1.61 22.51 -2.98
CA GLY A 82 2.90 23.17 -2.78
C GLY A 82 4.10 22.22 -2.60
N ALA A 83 3.96 20.95 -2.96
CA ALA A 83 5.10 20.02 -2.98
C ALA A 83 6.12 20.43 -4.07
N PRO A 84 7.43 20.27 -3.85
CA PRO A 84 8.47 20.51 -4.85
C PRO A 84 8.32 19.53 -6.03
N ALA A 85 8.10 20.07 -7.23
CA ALA A 85 7.82 19.27 -8.43
C ALA A 85 8.98 18.35 -8.85
N ASP A 86 10.21 18.73 -8.55
CA ASP A 86 11.43 17.95 -8.84
C ASP A 86 11.58 16.69 -7.97
N ARG A 87 10.72 16.53 -6.97
CA ARG A 87 10.67 15.35 -6.07
C ARG A 87 9.38 14.52 -6.22
N LEU A 88 8.55 14.86 -7.19
CA LEU A 88 7.34 14.15 -7.54
C LEU A 88 7.56 13.38 -8.84
N HIS A 89 7.44 12.06 -8.79
CA HIS A 89 7.68 11.16 -9.92
C HIS A 89 6.36 10.52 -10.34
N PRO A 90 5.70 11.01 -11.40
CA PRO A 90 4.50 10.37 -11.92
C PRO A 90 4.83 8.99 -12.47
N VAL A 91 4.01 8.00 -12.11
CA VAL A 91 4.17 6.61 -12.56
C VAL A 91 2.88 6.05 -13.13
N ALA A 92 3.02 5.07 -14.02
CA ALA A 92 1.93 4.35 -14.64
C ALA A 92 2.23 2.84 -14.72
N ARG A 93 1.21 2.05 -15.02
CA ARG A 93 1.36 0.61 -15.23
C ARG A 93 2.47 0.30 -16.23
N GLY A 94 3.37 -0.59 -15.82
CA GLY A 94 4.50 -1.07 -16.62
C GLY A 94 5.81 -0.37 -16.29
N ASP A 95 5.77 0.73 -15.50
CA ASP A 95 6.99 1.37 -15.03
C ASP A 95 7.71 0.50 -14.02
N ALA A 96 9.03 0.66 -13.96
CA ALA A 96 9.91 0.05 -12.98
C ALA A 96 11.00 1.05 -12.59
N PHE A 97 11.29 1.14 -11.29
CA PHE A 97 12.27 2.06 -10.73
C PHE A 97 12.82 1.55 -9.40
N THR A 98 13.80 2.23 -8.85
CA THR A 98 14.31 1.97 -7.50
C THR A 98 13.99 3.16 -6.60
N ALA A 99 13.39 2.92 -5.43
CA ALA A 99 13.06 3.91 -4.41
C ALA A 99 13.59 3.45 -3.04
N ALA A 100 14.38 4.28 -2.35
CA ALA A 100 15.00 3.94 -1.06
C ALA A 100 15.69 2.55 -1.07
N GLY A 101 16.36 2.18 -2.19
CA GLY A 101 17.04 0.91 -2.36
C GLY A 101 16.13 -0.31 -2.56
N PHE A 102 14.82 -0.11 -2.76
CA PHE A 102 13.84 -1.14 -3.12
C PHE A 102 13.54 -1.08 -4.61
N ASP A 103 13.53 -2.22 -5.28
CA ASP A 103 13.09 -2.32 -6.68
C ASP A 103 11.56 -2.37 -6.73
N VAL A 104 10.94 -1.50 -7.52
CA VAL A 104 9.49 -1.33 -7.58
C VAL A 104 9.01 -1.55 -9.00
N GLN A 105 7.97 -2.37 -9.17
CA GLN A 105 7.22 -2.52 -10.40
C GLN A 105 5.80 -1.97 -10.20
N VAL A 106 5.33 -1.19 -11.17
CA VAL A 106 3.99 -0.58 -11.16
C VAL A 106 3.02 -1.45 -11.96
N LEU A 107 1.94 -1.86 -11.30
CA LEU A 107 0.87 -2.70 -11.84
C LEU A 107 -0.48 -1.98 -11.73
N GLY A 108 -1.52 -2.52 -12.38
CA GLY A 108 -2.88 -1.95 -12.29
C GLY A 108 -3.00 -0.58 -12.96
N GLU A 109 -4.19 -0.05 -12.96
CA GLU A 109 -4.48 1.25 -13.61
C GLU A 109 -5.62 1.99 -12.91
N GLN A 110 -6.56 1.28 -12.31
CA GLN A 110 -7.80 1.87 -11.83
C GLN A 110 -8.26 1.28 -10.51
N HIS A 111 -8.85 2.13 -9.70
CA HIS A 111 -9.57 1.77 -8.48
C HIS A 111 -10.71 0.79 -8.78
N ALA A 112 -11.06 -0.08 -7.84
CA ALA A 112 -12.26 -0.92 -7.95
C ALA A 112 -13.54 -0.06 -8.02
N VAL A 113 -14.60 -0.60 -8.61
CA VAL A 113 -15.85 0.15 -8.78
C VAL A 113 -16.59 0.24 -7.44
N VAL A 114 -16.80 1.46 -6.96
CA VAL A 114 -17.66 1.71 -5.78
C VAL A 114 -19.15 1.64 -6.19
N HIS A 115 -19.54 2.40 -7.21
CA HIS A 115 -20.88 2.42 -7.79
C HIS A 115 -20.79 2.94 -9.23
N PRO A 116 -21.66 2.53 -10.16
CA PRO A 116 -21.65 3.05 -11.53
C PRO A 116 -21.72 4.57 -11.65
N ASP A 117 -22.37 5.24 -10.69
CA ASP A 117 -22.52 6.70 -10.67
C ASP A 117 -21.33 7.42 -9.97
N VAL A 118 -20.37 6.69 -9.42
CA VAL A 118 -19.16 7.25 -8.82
C VAL A 118 -18.01 7.14 -9.82
N PRO A 119 -17.40 8.27 -10.22
CA PRO A 119 -16.24 8.23 -11.12
C PRO A 119 -15.12 7.35 -10.57
N ARG A 120 -14.53 6.52 -11.42
CA ARG A 120 -13.34 5.75 -11.05
C ARG A 120 -12.12 6.65 -11.13
N VAL A 121 -11.30 6.59 -10.10
CA VAL A 121 -9.99 7.25 -10.06
C VAL A 121 -8.88 6.30 -10.54
N ALA A 122 -7.72 6.86 -10.90
CA ALA A 122 -6.52 6.08 -11.14
C ALA A 122 -6.12 5.36 -9.83
N ASN A 123 -5.70 4.10 -9.93
CA ASN A 123 -5.10 3.35 -8.83
C ASN A 123 -4.03 2.42 -9.40
N VAL A 124 -2.81 2.57 -8.93
CA VAL A 124 -1.73 1.63 -9.24
C VAL A 124 -1.51 0.67 -8.08
N ALA A 125 -0.97 -0.49 -8.39
CA ALA A 125 -0.47 -1.43 -7.41
C ALA A 125 1.06 -1.47 -7.48
N TYR A 126 1.72 -1.63 -6.35
CA TYR A 126 3.18 -1.73 -6.26
C TYR A 126 3.60 -3.15 -5.90
N LEU A 127 4.49 -3.71 -6.71
CA LEU A 127 5.21 -4.94 -6.40
C LEU A 127 6.66 -4.57 -6.07
N VAL A 128 6.99 -4.66 -4.78
CA VAL A 128 8.30 -4.28 -4.24
C VAL A 128 9.18 -5.51 -4.12
N ASP A 129 10.41 -5.45 -4.66
CA ASP A 129 11.41 -6.54 -4.71
C ASP A 129 10.86 -7.86 -5.26
N ALA A 130 9.87 -7.81 -6.15
CA ALA A 130 9.10 -8.97 -6.63
C ALA A 130 8.52 -9.85 -5.48
N ALA A 131 8.40 -9.33 -4.28
CA ALA A 131 8.08 -10.05 -3.05
C ALA A 131 6.88 -9.49 -2.27
N VAL A 132 6.75 -8.16 -2.16
CA VAL A 132 5.67 -7.50 -1.42
C VAL A 132 4.72 -6.84 -2.40
N LEU A 133 3.45 -7.28 -2.40
CA LEU A 133 2.41 -6.72 -3.27
C LEU A 133 1.45 -5.84 -2.46
N HIS A 134 1.35 -4.56 -2.83
CA HIS A 134 0.36 -3.60 -2.33
C HIS A 134 -0.57 -3.18 -3.48
N PRO A 135 -1.83 -3.62 -3.49
CA PRO A 135 -2.73 -3.37 -4.61
C PRO A 135 -3.44 -2.01 -4.56
N GLY A 136 -3.31 -1.23 -3.46
CA GLY A 136 -4.22 -0.13 -3.18
C GLY A 136 -5.66 -0.61 -3.10
N ASP A 137 -6.60 0.16 -3.63
CA ASP A 137 -8.02 -0.14 -3.65
C ASP A 137 -8.44 -0.91 -4.91
N SER A 138 -7.76 -2.03 -5.10
CA SER A 138 -8.01 -2.94 -6.21
C SER A 138 -7.66 -4.39 -5.83
N PHE A 139 -7.98 -5.32 -6.70
CA PHE A 139 -7.53 -6.70 -6.65
C PHE A 139 -6.60 -7.02 -7.83
N THR A 140 -5.66 -6.11 -8.11
CA THR A 140 -4.68 -6.25 -9.17
C THR A 140 -3.78 -7.47 -8.93
N PRO A 141 -3.75 -8.47 -9.85
CA PRO A 141 -2.91 -9.64 -9.67
C PRO A 141 -1.43 -9.31 -9.95
N PRO A 142 -0.49 -10.03 -9.34
CA PRO A 142 0.92 -9.95 -9.72
C PRO A 142 1.13 -10.54 -11.12
N PRO A 143 2.28 -10.27 -11.78
CA PRO A 143 2.67 -10.96 -13.00
C PRO A 143 2.67 -12.48 -12.82
N ALA A 144 2.33 -13.20 -13.89
CA ALA A 144 2.28 -14.66 -13.85
C ALA A 144 3.63 -15.26 -13.42
N GLY A 145 3.62 -16.19 -12.48
CA GLY A 145 4.81 -16.84 -11.97
C GLY A 145 5.54 -16.08 -10.85
N THR A 146 5.03 -14.94 -10.40
CA THR A 146 5.60 -14.24 -9.23
C THR A 146 5.31 -15.02 -7.95
N ASP A 147 6.34 -15.30 -7.16
CA ASP A 147 6.23 -15.86 -5.80
C ASP A 147 6.06 -14.71 -4.80
N VAL A 148 4.82 -14.31 -4.54
CA VAL A 148 4.51 -13.22 -3.62
C VAL A 148 4.76 -13.67 -2.18
N ALA A 149 5.77 -13.10 -1.55
CA ALA A 149 6.08 -13.39 -0.16
C ALA A 149 5.04 -12.77 0.78
N VAL A 150 4.67 -11.51 0.55
CA VAL A 150 3.67 -10.80 1.36
C VAL A 150 2.66 -10.12 0.44
N LEU A 151 1.38 -10.41 0.65
CA LEU A 151 0.26 -9.68 0.07
C LEU A 151 -0.33 -8.76 1.15
N LEU A 152 -0.33 -7.46 0.90
CA LEU A 152 -1.09 -6.49 1.67
C LEU A 152 -2.53 -6.52 1.13
N VAL A 153 -3.40 -7.29 1.78
CA VAL A 153 -4.75 -7.55 1.26
C VAL A 153 -5.76 -6.54 1.82
N PRO A 154 -6.44 -5.74 0.98
CA PRO A 154 -7.52 -4.87 1.44
C PRO A 154 -8.70 -5.73 1.92
N VAL A 155 -9.23 -5.42 3.11
CA VAL A 155 -10.26 -6.27 3.77
C VAL A 155 -11.57 -5.56 4.06
N ALA A 156 -11.66 -4.27 3.81
CA ALA A 156 -12.89 -3.48 3.94
C ALA A 156 -12.88 -2.32 2.96
N GLY A 157 -14.04 -1.91 2.50
CA GLY A 157 -14.21 -0.78 1.59
C GLY A 157 -15.59 -0.81 0.95
N PRO A 158 -16.14 0.34 0.50
CA PRO A 158 -17.44 0.40 -0.15
C PRO A 158 -17.45 -0.23 -1.55
N TRP A 159 -16.30 -0.60 -2.06
CA TRP A 159 -16.05 -1.13 -3.40
C TRP A 159 -15.87 -2.66 -3.43
N MET A 160 -15.99 -3.34 -2.27
CA MET A 160 -15.71 -4.78 -2.18
C MET A 160 -16.70 -5.53 -1.30
N ALA A 161 -16.88 -6.80 -1.59
CA ALA A 161 -17.38 -7.77 -0.64
C ALA A 161 -16.20 -8.55 0.00
N LEU A 162 -16.40 -9.07 1.21
CA LEU A 162 -15.34 -9.87 1.87
C LEU A 162 -14.95 -11.12 1.06
N ALA A 163 -15.87 -11.65 0.25
CA ALA A 163 -15.60 -12.74 -0.69
C ALA A 163 -14.49 -12.39 -1.69
N ASP A 164 -14.45 -11.13 -2.16
CA ASP A 164 -13.46 -10.69 -3.12
C ASP A 164 -12.04 -10.75 -2.53
N ALA A 165 -11.88 -10.35 -1.26
CA ALA A 165 -10.60 -10.46 -0.55
C ALA A 165 -10.15 -11.93 -0.41
N ILE A 166 -11.08 -12.84 -0.06
CA ILE A 166 -10.79 -14.27 0.03
C ILE A 166 -10.34 -14.83 -1.32
N ASP A 167 -11.07 -14.51 -2.38
CA ASP A 167 -10.77 -14.99 -3.74
C ASP A 167 -9.47 -14.38 -4.27
N TYR A 168 -9.16 -13.13 -3.90
CA TYR A 168 -7.89 -12.51 -4.24
C TYR A 168 -6.70 -13.20 -3.57
N VAL A 169 -6.78 -13.51 -2.27
CA VAL A 169 -5.74 -14.29 -1.58
C VAL A 169 -5.56 -15.67 -2.23
N ARG A 170 -6.65 -16.35 -2.61
CA ARG A 170 -6.59 -17.64 -3.34
C ARG A 170 -5.95 -17.53 -4.71
N ALA A 171 -6.19 -16.43 -5.42
CA ALA A 171 -5.61 -16.21 -6.74
C ALA A 171 -4.11 -15.90 -6.65
N VAL A 172 -3.70 -15.06 -5.70
CA VAL A 172 -2.29 -14.68 -5.49
C VAL A 172 -1.48 -15.79 -4.83
N ARG A 173 -2.07 -16.51 -3.88
CA ARG A 173 -1.41 -17.56 -3.07
C ARG A 173 -0.13 -17.09 -2.39
N PRO A 174 -0.16 -15.98 -1.64
CA PRO A 174 1.03 -15.45 -1.00
C PRO A 174 1.55 -16.37 0.11
N ARG A 175 2.84 -16.27 0.42
CA ARG A 175 3.37 -16.93 1.63
C ARG A 175 2.72 -16.37 2.89
N VAL A 176 2.55 -15.05 2.97
CA VAL A 176 1.86 -14.34 4.07
C VAL A 176 0.85 -13.36 3.51
N ALA A 177 -0.39 -13.40 4.00
CA ALA A 177 -1.40 -12.38 3.77
C ALA A 177 -1.50 -11.48 4.99
N VAL A 178 -1.27 -10.17 4.80
CA VAL A 178 -1.37 -9.13 5.82
C VAL A 178 -2.59 -8.26 5.51
N PRO A 179 -3.62 -8.23 6.40
CA PRO A 179 -4.78 -7.38 6.18
C PRO A 179 -4.42 -5.90 6.32
N VAL A 180 -4.90 -5.11 5.36
CA VAL A 180 -4.84 -3.65 5.34
C VAL A 180 -6.23 -3.08 5.02
N HIS A 181 -6.38 -1.76 4.99
CA HIS A 181 -7.63 -1.07 4.67
C HIS A 181 -8.76 -1.40 5.65
N ASP A 182 -8.48 -1.36 6.94
CA ASP A 182 -9.38 -1.86 7.99
C ASP A 182 -9.77 -0.83 9.06
N ALA A 183 -9.35 0.44 8.94
CA ALA A 183 -9.66 1.47 9.94
C ALA A 183 -11.16 1.73 10.11
N ILE A 184 -11.97 1.46 9.08
CA ILE A 184 -13.42 1.60 9.13
C ILE A 184 -14.14 0.44 9.86
N LEU A 185 -13.42 -0.62 10.21
CA LEU A 185 -13.97 -1.77 10.92
C LEU A 185 -13.91 -1.57 12.43
N SER A 186 -14.97 -1.98 13.11
CA SER A 186 -14.91 -2.20 14.56
C SER A 186 -14.02 -3.42 14.88
N ASP A 187 -13.62 -3.57 16.14
CA ASP A 187 -12.86 -4.75 16.59
C ASP A 187 -13.58 -6.07 16.28
N ARG A 188 -14.92 -6.09 16.37
CA ARG A 188 -15.72 -7.26 15.97
C ARG A 188 -15.67 -7.51 14.46
N GLY A 189 -15.67 -6.43 13.67
CA GLY A 189 -15.51 -6.51 12.21
C GLY A 189 -14.14 -7.06 11.84
N ARG A 190 -13.06 -6.56 12.46
CA ARG A 190 -11.70 -7.07 12.27
C ARG A 190 -11.60 -8.55 12.63
N ALA A 191 -12.12 -8.96 13.80
CA ALA A 191 -12.10 -10.38 14.21
C ALA A 191 -12.88 -11.29 13.24
N LEU A 192 -13.99 -10.79 12.66
CA LEU A 192 -14.73 -11.53 11.63
C LEU A 192 -13.92 -11.71 10.35
N VAL A 193 -13.31 -10.62 9.87
CA VAL A 193 -12.43 -10.61 8.71
C VAL A 193 -11.26 -11.57 8.90
N ASP A 194 -10.54 -11.46 10.01
CA ASP A 194 -9.38 -12.31 10.33
C ASP A 194 -9.75 -13.79 10.31
N ARG A 195 -10.91 -14.13 10.88
CA ARG A 195 -11.40 -15.51 10.88
C ARG A 195 -11.73 -16.00 9.46
N LEU A 196 -12.37 -15.18 8.64
CA LEU A 196 -12.85 -15.62 7.32
C LEU A 196 -11.74 -15.58 6.28
N VAL A 197 -11.00 -14.47 6.17
CA VAL A 197 -9.89 -14.36 5.19
C VAL A 197 -8.74 -15.30 5.59
N GLY A 198 -8.37 -15.33 6.87
CA GLY A 198 -7.35 -16.24 7.38
C GLY A 198 -7.72 -17.71 7.26
N GLY A 199 -8.99 -18.06 7.50
CA GLY A 199 -9.46 -19.45 7.44
C GLY A 199 -9.76 -19.96 6.02
N LEU A 200 -10.13 -19.09 5.09
CA LEU A 200 -10.60 -19.46 3.75
C LEU A 200 -9.69 -18.99 2.61
N GLY A 201 -8.83 -18.01 2.83
CA GLY A 201 -7.98 -17.41 1.80
C GLY A 201 -6.91 -18.35 1.25
N GLY A 202 -6.41 -19.29 2.07
CA GLY A 202 -5.43 -20.29 1.62
C GLY A 202 -4.02 -19.73 1.42
N ALA A 203 -3.66 -18.61 2.05
CA ALA A 203 -2.27 -18.18 2.19
C ALA A 203 -1.46 -19.18 3.03
N GLY A 204 -0.13 -19.19 2.90
CA GLY A 204 0.72 -19.95 3.80
C GLY A 204 0.54 -19.54 5.26
N GLU A 205 0.41 -18.25 5.51
CA GLU A 205 0.07 -17.64 6.79
C GLU A 205 -0.87 -16.43 6.58
N TYR A 206 -1.80 -16.20 7.50
CA TYR A 206 -2.52 -14.93 7.62
C TYR A 206 -2.04 -14.24 8.89
N ARG A 207 -1.52 -13.04 8.78
CA ARG A 207 -0.91 -12.32 9.90
C ARG A 207 -1.35 -10.87 9.95
N ARG A 208 -2.05 -10.49 11.01
CA ARG A 208 -2.26 -9.08 11.31
C ARG A 208 -0.98 -8.50 11.92
N VAL A 209 -0.35 -7.57 11.19
CA VAL A 209 0.77 -6.78 11.72
C VAL A 209 0.18 -5.64 12.55
N VAL A 210 0.55 -5.59 13.82
CA VAL A 210 0.05 -4.58 14.77
C VAL A 210 1.06 -3.43 14.84
N ALA A 211 0.56 -2.20 15.01
CA ALA A 211 1.42 -1.04 15.20
C ALA A 211 2.42 -1.26 16.34
N GLY A 212 3.71 -1.01 16.08
CA GLY A 212 4.79 -1.25 17.04
C GLY A 212 5.33 -2.68 17.11
N GLU A 213 4.72 -3.63 16.39
CA GLU A 213 5.19 -5.02 16.29
C GLU A 213 5.57 -5.36 14.83
N PRO A 214 6.79 -5.07 14.40
CA PRO A 214 7.17 -5.26 13.00
C PRO A 214 7.24 -6.75 12.64
N TYR A 215 6.79 -7.06 11.42
CA TYR A 215 7.00 -8.37 10.80
C TYR A 215 8.34 -8.38 10.04
N ARG A 216 9.14 -9.41 10.22
CA ARG A 216 10.40 -9.61 9.50
C ARG A 216 10.19 -10.58 8.36
N LEU A 217 10.38 -10.10 7.14
CA LEU A 217 10.41 -10.91 5.94
C LEU A 217 11.83 -11.43 5.73
N GLU A 218 12.00 -12.72 5.96
CA GLU A 218 13.26 -13.40 5.66
C GLU A 218 13.43 -13.61 4.15
N PRO A 219 14.65 -13.61 3.65
CA PRO A 219 14.96 -13.77 2.23
C PRO A 219 14.38 -15.06 1.61
#